data_60276bc6475ad1332cb2e33e034f6917
#
_entry.id   60276bc6475ad1332cb2e33e034f6917
#
_cell.length_a   1.000
_cell.length_b   1.000
_cell.length_c   1.000
_cell.angle_alpha   90.00
_cell.angle_beta   90.00
_cell.angle_gamma   90.00
#
_symmetry.space_group_name_H-M   'P 1'
#
loop_
_entity.id
_entity.type
_entity.pdbx_description
1 polymer ?
#
loop_
_entity_poly.entity_id
_entity_poly.type
_entity_poly.pdbx_seq_one_letter_code
_entity_poly.pdbx_strand_id
1 'polypeptide(L)'
;GLSFPLADQFGPGAIRGVGGTRNCDWWFTDEAVLIDTAGRYTTQDSHQEEDKAAWSGFLALLKKSRPRRPLNGVFLAISVADLLNQSAPARANLAASIRARLLELDTSLATRLPVYVLVTKSDLLHGFTEYFADLGKEQRAQVWGFTLPLESAGAEGAQGALAQSFDREFGLLSTRLNDGLIGRMQQETDGSRRAAILGFPAQFSLLGPLVSDLLHQVFSGSRFAQPPWVRGVYFTSGTQEGSPIDRVMGNLARGFGLERAMLPPQQ
;
A
#
# COMPACT_ATOMS: atom_id res chain seq x y z
N GLY A 1 -14.93 5.88 -0.31
CA GLY A 1 -13.55 5.46 -0.37
C GLY A 1 -12.64 6.65 -0.24
N LEU A 2 -11.55 6.49 0.49
CA LEU A 2 -10.43 7.42 0.44
C LEU A 2 -9.77 7.21 -0.94
N SER A 3 -10.43 7.67 -2.00
CA SER A 3 -9.85 7.63 -3.33
C SER A 3 -8.82 8.75 -3.39
N PHE A 4 -7.64 8.44 -3.81
CA PHE A 4 -6.75 9.45 -4.37
C PHE A 4 -7.54 10.14 -5.48
N PRO A 5 -7.65 11.48 -5.50
CA PRO A 5 -8.49 12.18 -6.46
C PRO A 5 -7.95 12.17 -7.90
N LEU A 6 -7.16 11.17 -8.28
CA LEU A 6 -6.67 10.99 -9.65
C LEU A 6 -7.83 10.93 -10.66
N ALA A 7 -8.94 10.29 -10.28
CA ALA A 7 -10.13 10.20 -11.13
C ALA A 7 -10.76 11.55 -11.48
N ASP A 8 -10.78 12.46 -10.51
CA ASP A 8 -11.35 13.80 -10.71
C ASP A 8 -10.42 14.72 -11.51
N GLN A 9 -9.10 14.46 -11.49
CA GLN A 9 -8.09 15.24 -12.20
C GLN A 9 -7.91 14.83 -13.67
N PHE A 10 -8.11 13.53 -13.98
CA PHE A 10 -7.89 13.01 -15.34
C PHE A 10 -9.16 12.86 -16.18
N GLY A 11 -10.32 13.17 -15.62
CA GLY A 11 -11.62 13.01 -16.28
C GLY A 11 -12.09 11.54 -16.38
N PRO A 12 -13.39 11.31 -16.67
CA PRO A 12 -14.03 9.99 -16.61
C PRO A 12 -13.53 8.97 -17.64
N GLY A 13 -12.71 9.36 -18.60
CA GLY A 13 -12.12 8.47 -19.61
C GLY A 13 -10.80 7.83 -19.22
N ALA A 14 -10.10 8.35 -18.22
CA ALA A 14 -8.73 7.96 -17.87
C ALA A 14 -8.63 6.70 -16.99
N ILE A 15 -9.73 6.22 -16.41
CA ILE A 15 -9.72 5.18 -15.37
C ILE A 15 -10.39 3.86 -15.83
N ARG A 16 -10.60 3.69 -17.10
CA ARG A 16 -11.05 2.39 -17.63
C ARG A 16 -9.87 1.49 -17.97
N GLY A 17 -9.22 0.96 -16.92
CA GLY A 17 -8.18 -0.04 -17.02
C GLY A 17 -8.43 -1.16 -16.03
N VAL A 18 -9.38 -2.05 -16.32
CA VAL A 18 -9.41 -3.39 -15.74
C VAL A 18 -8.35 -4.20 -16.49
N GLY A 19 -7.10 -4.03 -16.07
CA GLY A 19 -5.97 -4.74 -16.66
C GLY A 19 -4.68 -4.09 -16.19
N GLY A 20 -3.76 -4.87 -15.61
CA GLY A 20 -2.47 -4.33 -15.16
C GLY A 20 -1.74 -3.61 -16.29
N THR A 21 -1.01 -2.56 -15.95
CA THR A 21 -0.17 -1.78 -16.87
C THR A 21 0.79 -2.72 -17.61
N ARG A 22 0.68 -2.79 -18.93
CA ARG A 22 1.53 -3.65 -19.78
C ARG A 22 2.87 -3.01 -20.13
N ASN A 23 2.91 -1.67 -20.15
CA ASN A 23 4.06 -0.84 -20.45
C ASN A 23 4.21 0.24 -19.38
N CYS A 24 5.04 1.27 -19.62
CA CYS A 24 5.08 2.44 -18.76
C CYS A 24 4.02 3.44 -19.24
N ASP A 25 3.04 3.75 -18.41
CA ASP A 25 2.03 4.74 -18.69
C ASP A 25 2.39 6.08 -18.02
N TRP A 26 2.16 7.18 -18.74
CA TRP A 26 2.48 8.51 -18.29
C TRP A 26 1.21 9.30 -18.04
N TRP A 27 1.06 9.80 -16.82
CA TRP A 27 -0.10 10.60 -16.40
C TRP A 27 0.37 12.02 -16.08
N PHE A 28 -0.15 12.99 -16.83
CA PHE A 28 0.19 14.40 -16.67
C PHE A 28 -0.90 15.09 -15.89
N THR A 29 -0.52 15.75 -14.78
CA THR A 29 -1.39 16.62 -13.98
C THR A 29 -0.80 18.01 -13.95
N ASP A 30 -1.54 18.98 -13.42
CA ASP A 30 -1.04 20.35 -13.24
C ASP A 30 0.15 20.42 -12.28
N GLU A 31 0.24 19.49 -11.33
CA GLU A 31 1.24 19.50 -10.28
C GLU A 31 2.35 18.46 -10.45
N ALA A 32 2.11 17.38 -11.17
CA ALA A 32 3.03 16.26 -11.26
C ALA A 32 2.93 15.48 -12.57
N VAL A 33 4.00 14.78 -12.91
CA VAL A 33 3.98 13.71 -13.91
C VAL A 33 4.16 12.40 -13.17
N LEU A 34 3.15 11.52 -13.26
CA LEU A 34 3.21 10.19 -12.70
C LEU A 34 3.59 9.19 -13.78
N ILE A 35 4.50 8.30 -13.45
CA ILE A 35 4.93 7.23 -14.33
C ILE A 35 4.50 5.92 -13.68
N ASP A 36 3.50 5.27 -14.27
CA ASP A 36 3.04 3.96 -13.84
C ASP A 36 3.81 2.87 -14.59
N THR A 37 4.47 2.00 -13.84
CA THR A 37 5.30 0.93 -14.40
C THR A 37 4.59 -0.40 -14.33
N ALA A 38 4.79 -1.25 -15.32
CA ALA A 38 4.19 -2.59 -15.35
C ALA A 38 4.60 -3.41 -14.12
N GLY A 39 3.62 -4.06 -13.49
CA GLY A 39 3.85 -4.92 -12.32
C GLY A 39 4.86 -6.05 -12.56
N ARG A 40 5.01 -6.52 -13.81
CA ARG A 40 6.01 -7.52 -14.20
C ARG A 40 7.46 -7.10 -13.92
N TYR A 41 7.74 -5.81 -13.84
CA TYR A 41 9.09 -5.34 -13.46
C TYR A 41 9.42 -5.63 -11.99
N THR A 42 8.44 -5.92 -11.17
CA THR A 42 8.61 -6.29 -9.75
C THR A 42 8.37 -7.78 -9.47
N THR A 43 7.73 -8.52 -10.41
CA THR A 43 7.52 -9.96 -10.34
C THR A 43 8.57 -10.69 -11.17
N GLN A 44 8.99 -11.88 -10.72
CA GLN A 44 9.95 -12.72 -11.44
C GLN A 44 9.23 -13.66 -12.41
N ASP A 45 8.60 -13.10 -13.44
CA ASP A 45 7.93 -13.90 -14.47
C ASP A 45 8.85 -14.21 -15.67
N SER A 46 8.41 -15.08 -16.54
CA SER A 46 9.16 -15.86 -17.54
C SER A 46 9.98 -15.08 -18.61
N HIS A 47 10.03 -13.75 -18.58
CA HIS A 47 10.76 -12.90 -19.54
C HIS A 47 11.82 -12.01 -18.89
N GLN A 48 12.55 -12.52 -17.89
CA GLN A 48 13.46 -11.73 -17.04
C GLN A 48 14.52 -10.91 -17.80
N GLU A 49 15.09 -11.43 -18.87
CA GLU A 49 16.16 -10.73 -19.62
C GLU A 49 15.61 -9.55 -20.42
N GLU A 50 14.46 -9.73 -21.08
CA GLU A 50 13.82 -8.68 -21.86
C GLU A 50 13.28 -7.56 -20.96
N ASP A 51 12.64 -7.92 -19.85
CA ASP A 51 12.12 -6.97 -18.87
C ASP A 51 13.24 -6.21 -18.18
N LYS A 52 14.36 -6.86 -17.88
CA LYS A 52 15.56 -6.22 -17.32
C LYS A 52 16.19 -5.24 -18.30
N ALA A 53 16.30 -5.60 -19.58
CA ALA A 53 16.81 -4.72 -20.61
C ALA A 53 15.90 -3.50 -20.83
N ALA A 54 14.58 -3.72 -20.89
CA ALA A 54 13.60 -2.64 -21.02
C ALA A 54 13.62 -1.69 -19.82
N TRP A 55 13.70 -2.22 -18.60
CA TRP A 55 13.85 -1.44 -17.37
C TRP A 55 15.13 -0.61 -17.35
N SER A 56 16.28 -1.21 -17.67
CA SER A 56 17.58 -0.51 -17.74
C SER A 56 17.58 0.59 -18.78
N GLY A 57 17.01 0.32 -19.97
CA GLY A 57 16.83 1.31 -21.03
C GLY A 57 15.95 2.48 -20.61
N PHE A 58 14.85 2.21 -19.90
CA PHE A 58 13.98 3.23 -19.35
C PHE A 58 14.70 4.14 -18.34
N LEU A 59 15.46 3.57 -17.40
CA LEU A 59 16.24 4.35 -16.43
C LEU A 59 17.32 5.20 -17.10
N ALA A 60 18.01 4.65 -18.12
CA ALA A 60 19.00 5.39 -18.90
C ALA A 60 18.36 6.58 -19.64
N LEU A 61 17.17 6.39 -20.21
CA LEU A 61 16.41 7.46 -20.86
C LEU A 61 16.02 8.56 -19.89
N LEU A 62 15.49 8.21 -18.72
CA LEU A 62 15.15 9.18 -17.66
C LEU A 62 16.37 10.00 -17.25
N LYS A 63 17.51 9.35 -17.00
CA LYS A 63 18.75 10.02 -16.61
C LYS A 63 19.28 10.94 -17.72
N LYS A 64 19.20 10.52 -18.98
CA LYS A 64 19.58 11.34 -20.13
C LYS A 64 18.70 12.56 -20.30
N SER A 65 17.38 12.39 -20.14
CA SER A 65 16.40 13.47 -20.36
C SER A 65 16.36 14.46 -19.19
N ARG A 66 16.62 14.01 -17.96
CA ARG A 66 16.59 14.82 -16.73
C ARG A 66 17.83 14.56 -15.86
N PRO A 67 19.03 14.98 -16.29
CA PRO A 67 20.29 14.57 -15.66
C PRO A 67 20.45 15.04 -14.20
N ARG A 68 19.85 16.19 -13.83
CA ARG A 68 19.97 16.74 -12.46
C ARG A 68 19.01 16.07 -11.48
N ARG A 69 17.79 15.75 -11.90
CA ARG A 69 16.75 15.17 -11.05
C ARG A 69 15.83 14.31 -11.89
N PRO A 70 16.21 13.06 -12.19
CA PRO A 70 15.43 12.16 -13.05
C PRO A 70 14.04 11.89 -12.52
N LEU A 71 13.93 11.64 -11.20
CA LEU A 71 12.69 11.43 -10.46
C LEU A 71 12.68 12.28 -9.18
N ASN A 72 11.49 12.59 -8.69
CA ASN A 72 11.29 13.32 -7.44
C ASN A 72 11.01 12.38 -6.27
N GLY A 73 10.53 11.17 -6.53
CA GLY A 73 10.20 10.16 -5.55
C GLY A 73 9.60 8.92 -6.19
N VAL A 74 9.32 7.94 -5.36
CA VAL A 74 8.75 6.64 -5.75
C VAL A 74 7.51 6.37 -4.90
N PHE A 75 6.40 6.01 -5.55
CA PHE A 75 5.27 5.38 -4.90
C PHE A 75 5.41 3.86 -5.00
N LEU A 76 5.50 3.21 -3.84
CA LEU A 76 5.50 1.76 -3.73
C LEU A 76 4.09 1.29 -3.38
N ALA A 77 3.35 0.81 -4.36
CA ALA A 77 1.98 0.33 -4.18
C ALA A 77 1.97 -1.17 -3.84
N ILE A 78 1.33 -1.53 -2.73
CA ILE A 78 1.21 -2.91 -2.26
C ILE A 78 -0.26 -3.16 -1.89
N SER A 79 -0.85 -4.19 -2.48
CA SER A 79 -2.26 -4.51 -2.23
C SER A 79 -2.45 -5.16 -0.85
N VAL A 80 -3.51 -4.76 -0.14
CA VAL A 80 -3.98 -5.46 1.07
C VAL A 80 -4.18 -6.96 0.80
N ALA A 81 -4.69 -7.32 -0.39
CA ALA A 81 -4.90 -8.71 -0.77
C ALA A 81 -3.57 -9.49 -0.82
N ASP A 82 -2.49 -8.89 -1.33
CA ASP A 82 -1.18 -9.53 -1.37
C ASP A 82 -0.62 -9.73 0.03
N LEU A 83 -0.76 -8.73 0.90
CA LEU A 83 -0.32 -8.83 2.29
C LEU A 83 -1.05 -9.93 3.06
N LEU A 84 -2.38 -10.03 2.89
CA LEU A 84 -3.21 -10.95 3.65
C LEU A 84 -3.24 -12.37 3.08
N ASN A 85 -3.21 -12.55 1.76
CA ASN A 85 -3.44 -13.84 1.12
C ASN A 85 -2.17 -14.61 0.78
N GLN A 86 -1.04 -13.92 0.62
CA GLN A 86 0.23 -14.58 0.31
C GLN A 86 0.82 -15.29 1.54
N SER A 87 1.55 -16.37 1.29
CA SER A 87 2.34 -17.04 2.32
C SER A 87 3.53 -16.18 2.77
N ALA A 88 4.07 -16.44 3.96
CA ALA A 88 5.24 -15.72 4.45
C ALA A 88 6.45 -15.80 3.49
N PRO A 89 6.79 -16.96 2.87
CA PRO A 89 7.85 -17.03 1.86
C PRO A 89 7.54 -16.18 0.62
N ALA A 90 6.28 -16.16 0.15
CA ALA A 90 5.90 -15.34 -1.00
C ALA A 90 6.04 -13.85 -0.72
N ARG A 91 5.64 -13.39 0.48
CA ARG A 91 5.86 -12.01 0.91
C ARG A 91 7.34 -11.64 1.03
N ALA A 92 8.17 -12.57 1.55
CA ALA A 92 9.61 -12.36 1.61
C ALA A 92 10.25 -12.22 0.21
N ASN A 93 9.83 -13.03 -0.75
CA ASN A 93 10.27 -12.92 -2.14
C ASN A 93 9.83 -11.59 -2.77
N LEU A 94 8.59 -11.17 -2.53
CA LEU A 94 8.10 -9.85 -2.96
C LEU A 94 8.95 -8.72 -2.36
N ALA A 95 9.22 -8.76 -1.05
CA ALA A 95 10.06 -7.77 -0.39
C ALA A 95 11.48 -7.72 -0.97
N ALA A 96 12.08 -8.88 -1.23
CA ALA A 96 13.40 -8.96 -1.86
C ALA A 96 13.42 -8.36 -3.27
N SER A 97 12.40 -8.65 -4.08
CA SER A 97 12.26 -8.09 -5.43
C SER A 97 12.08 -6.57 -5.39
N ILE A 98 11.22 -6.05 -4.52
CA ILE A 98 11.02 -4.61 -4.31
C ILE A 98 12.35 -3.94 -3.91
N ARG A 99 13.04 -4.52 -2.92
CA ARG A 99 14.33 -3.99 -2.47
C ARG A 99 15.35 -3.92 -3.60
N ALA A 100 15.46 -4.98 -4.40
CA ALA A 100 16.37 -5.01 -5.56
C ALA A 100 16.05 -3.87 -6.53
N ARG A 101 14.78 -3.64 -6.86
CA ARG A 101 14.35 -2.55 -7.76
C ARG A 101 14.64 -1.15 -7.21
N LEU A 102 14.42 -0.94 -5.91
CA LEU A 102 14.75 0.35 -5.28
C LEU A 102 16.26 0.62 -5.29
N LEU A 103 17.09 -0.39 -5.06
CA LEU A 103 18.55 -0.26 -5.15
C LEU A 103 19.02 -0.02 -6.59
N GLU A 104 18.39 -0.66 -7.58
CA GLU A 104 18.67 -0.39 -9.00
C GLU A 104 18.33 1.06 -9.39
N LEU A 105 17.20 1.59 -8.89
CA LEU A 105 16.81 2.99 -9.08
C LEU A 105 17.90 3.94 -8.54
N ASP A 106 18.27 3.76 -7.28
CA ASP A 106 19.26 4.62 -6.62
C ASP A 106 20.61 4.57 -7.33
N THR A 107 21.06 3.36 -7.73
CA THR A 107 22.34 3.16 -8.40
C THR A 107 22.31 3.73 -9.82
N SER A 108 21.28 3.41 -10.60
CA SER A 108 21.21 3.82 -12.02
C SER A 108 21.02 5.33 -12.18
N LEU A 109 20.18 5.93 -11.32
CA LEU A 109 19.90 7.36 -11.35
C LEU A 109 20.93 8.18 -10.57
N ALA A 110 21.78 7.55 -9.77
CA ALA A 110 22.74 8.19 -8.87
C ALA A 110 22.05 9.23 -7.94
N THR A 111 20.85 8.91 -7.48
CA THR A 111 20.02 9.80 -6.67
C THR A 111 19.25 8.97 -5.65
N ARG A 112 19.36 9.30 -4.37
CA ARG A 112 18.58 8.67 -3.32
C ARG A 112 17.15 9.23 -3.34
N LEU A 113 16.21 8.38 -3.72
CA LEU A 113 14.81 8.77 -3.91
C LEU A 113 13.98 8.57 -2.63
N PRO A 114 13.12 9.54 -2.25
CA PRO A 114 12.12 9.32 -1.23
C PRO A 114 11.08 8.30 -1.70
N VAL A 115 10.81 7.29 -0.87
CA VAL A 115 9.82 6.25 -1.14
C VAL A 115 8.61 6.45 -0.24
N TYR A 116 7.44 6.49 -0.84
CA TYR A 116 6.14 6.55 -0.16
C TYR A 116 5.43 5.22 -0.37
N VAL A 117 5.16 4.51 0.72
CA VAL A 117 4.48 3.21 0.66
C VAL A 117 2.98 3.42 0.67
N LEU A 118 2.30 2.91 -0.35
CA LEU A 118 0.85 2.95 -0.50
C LEU A 118 0.29 1.54 -0.30
N VAL A 119 -0.39 1.31 0.82
CA VAL A 119 -1.16 0.08 1.06
C VAL A 119 -2.50 0.27 0.37
N THR A 120 -2.64 -0.33 -0.81
CA THR A 120 -3.78 -0.12 -1.71
C THR A 120 -4.89 -1.14 -1.49
N LYS A 121 -6.07 -0.89 -2.06
CA LYS A 121 -7.24 -1.76 -1.97
C LYS A 121 -7.71 -1.98 -0.52
N SER A 122 -7.62 -0.94 0.32
CA SER A 122 -8.05 -1.00 1.72
C SER A 122 -9.56 -1.26 1.87
N ASP A 123 -10.34 -0.98 0.83
CA ASP A 123 -11.77 -1.31 0.69
C ASP A 123 -12.06 -2.82 0.65
N LEU A 124 -11.05 -3.65 0.40
CA LEU A 124 -11.18 -5.11 0.53
C LEU A 124 -11.17 -5.59 1.99
N LEU A 125 -10.83 -4.74 2.96
CA LEU A 125 -11.00 -5.10 4.37
C LEU A 125 -12.48 -5.10 4.72
N HIS A 126 -12.94 -6.19 5.33
CA HIS A 126 -14.33 -6.28 5.76
C HIS A 126 -14.69 -5.15 6.72
N GLY A 127 -15.83 -4.49 6.48
CA GLY A 127 -16.31 -3.36 7.25
C GLY A 127 -15.72 -1.99 6.86
N PHE A 128 -14.79 -1.93 5.93
CA PHE A 128 -14.21 -0.65 5.47
C PHE A 128 -15.28 0.28 4.90
N THR A 129 -16.08 -0.23 3.97
CA THR A 129 -17.12 0.56 3.29
C THR A 129 -18.17 1.08 4.28
N GLU A 130 -18.58 0.24 5.19
CA GLU A 130 -19.57 0.56 6.22
C GLU A 130 -19.00 1.58 7.21
N TYR A 131 -17.76 1.38 7.64
CA TYR A 131 -17.09 2.26 8.61
C TYR A 131 -16.90 3.68 8.09
N PHE A 132 -16.63 3.85 6.79
CA PHE A 132 -16.39 5.15 6.15
C PHE A 132 -17.57 5.67 5.31
N ALA A 133 -18.75 5.06 5.43
CA ALA A 133 -19.92 5.40 4.63
C ALA A 133 -20.42 6.83 4.86
N ASP A 134 -20.30 7.32 6.08
CA ASP A 134 -20.74 8.65 6.52
C ASP A 134 -19.83 9.80 6.09
N LEU A 135 -18.62 9.50 5.58
CA LEU A 135 -17.67 10.54 5.19
C LEU A 135 -18.16 11.32 3.95
N GLY A 136 -18.18 12.64 4.06
CA GLY A 136 -18.38 13.55 2.93
C GLY A 136 -17.19 13.58 1.97
N LYS A 137 -17.36 14.26 0.82
CA LYS A 137 -16.31 14.34 -0.23
C LYS A 137 -15.00 14.90 0.30
N GLU A 138 -15.02 15.97 1.08
CA GLU A 138 -13.83 16.60 1.66
C GLU A 138 -13.10 15.68 2.64
N GLN A 139 -13.84 14.95 3.48
CA GLN A 139 -13.26 13.99 4.42
C GLN A 139 -12.62 12.80 3.71
N ARG A 140 -13.24 12.33 2.62
CA ARG A 140 -12.69 11.25 1.78
C ARG A 140 -11.44 11.66 1.02
N ALA A 141 -11.25 12.95 0.77
CA ALA A 141 -10.05 13.50 0.13
C ALA A 141 -8.86 13.60 1.10
N GLN A 142 -9.08 13.45 2.41
CA GLN A 142 -8.00 13.49 3.39
C GLN A 142 -7.08 12.26 3.26
N VAL A 143 -5.79 12.51 3.49
CA VAL A 143 -4.78 11.46 3.48
C VAL A 143 -4.91 10.59 4.74
N TRP A 144 -5.03 9.29 4.56
CA TRP A 144 -5.07 8.32 5.65
C TRP A 144 -3.73 7.58 5.74
N GLY A 145 -2.93 7.96 6.71
CA GLY A 145 -1.57 7.45 6.89
C GLY A 145 -0.72 8.42 7.68
N PHE A 146 0.58 8.28 7.56
CA PHE A 146 1.54 9.14 8.26
C PHE A 146 2.82 9.34 7.46
N THR A 147 3.45 10.49 7.68
CA THR A 147 4.75 10.86 7.10
C THR A 147 5.81 10.77 8.18
N LEU A 148 6.93 10.14 7.86
CA LEU A 148 8.07 10.01 8.76
C LEU A 148 8.91 11.29 8.75
N PRO A 149 9.51 11.68 9.89
CA PRO A 149 10.39 12.84 9.96
C PRO A 149 11.58 12.76 9.00
N LEU A 150 12.04 13.91 8.51
CA LEU A 150 13.19 13.98 7.59
C LEU A 150 14.49 13.46 8.21
N GLU A 151 14.66 13.67 9.50
CA GLU A 151 15.86 13.33 10.28
C GLU A 151 16.05 11.82 10.46
N SER A 152 14.98 11.03 10.26
CA SER A 152 15.05 9.57 10.33
C SER A 152 15.83 8.92 9.17
N ALA A 153 16.24 9.71 8.19
CA ALA A 153 16.76 9.19 6.91
C ALA A 153 18.27 8.90 6.88
N GLY A 154 19.02 9.23 7.91
CA GLY A 154 20.49 9.19 7.86
C GLY A 154 21.22 8.72 9.11
N ALA A 155 20.54 8.46 10.22
CA ALA A 155 21.20 8.08 11.46
C ALA A 155 21.63 6.60 11.44
N GLU A 156 22.85 6.33 11.92
CA GLU A 156 23.25 5.00 12.33
C GLU A 156 22.26 4.49 13.39
N GLY A 157 21.56 3.40 13.12
CA GLY A 157 20.43 2.93 13.94
C GLY A 157 19.04 3.12 13.32
N ALA A 158 18.93 3.70 12.13
CA ALA A 158 17.66 3.97 11.44
C ALA A 158 16.76 2.75 11.22
N GLN A 159 17.31 1.53 11.28
CA GLN A 159 16.54 0.30 11.06
C GLN A 159 15.55 0.03 12.20
N GLY A 160 15.98 0.13 13.44
CA GLY A 160 15.10 0.01 14.61
C GLY A 160 14.14 1.19 14.73
N ALA A 161 14.59 2.39 14.35
CA ALA A 161 13.78 3.60 14.37
C ALA A 161 12.62 3.57 13.39
N LEU A 162 12.78 2.96 12.20
CA LEU A 162 11.69 2.84 11.23
C LEU A 162 10.56 1.95 11.75
N ALA A 163 10.90 0.74 12.24
CA ALA A 163 9.90 -0.19 12.78
C ALA A 163 9.17 0.42 13.99
N GLN A 164 9.91 0.99 14.94
CA GLN A 164 9.33 1.65 16.11
C GLN A 164 8.44 2.85 15.73
N SER A 165 8.86 3.65 14.74
CA SER A 165 8.06 4.77 14.26
C SER A 165 6.80 4.29 13.55
N PHE A 166 6.90 3.22 12.74
CA PHE A 166 5.74 2.61 12.11
C PHE A 166 4.76 2.07 13.16
N ASP A 167 5.22 1.26 14.09
CA ASP A 167 4.36 0.63 15.11
C ASP A 167 3.64 1.68 15.96
N ARG A 168 4.32 2.77 16.33
CA ARG A 168 3.73 3.89 17.05
C ARG A 168 2.63 4.58 16.22
N GLU A 169 2.93 4.98 15.01
CA GLU A 169 2.00 5.74 14.16
C GLU A 169 0.82 4.87 13.71
N PHE A 170 1.07 3.59 13.41
CA PHE A 170 0.01 2.63 13.10
C PHE A 170 -0.88 2.36 14.32
N GLY A 171 -0.30 2.28 15.51
CA GLY A 171 -1.03 2.20 16.77
C GLY A 171 -1.95 3.41 16.98
N LEU A 172 -1.47 4.63 16.70
CA LEU A 172 -2.30 5.84 16.76
C LEU A 172 -3.44 5.82 15.75
N LEU A 173 -3.22 5.33 14.52
CA LEU A 173 -4.29 5.15 13.54
C LEU A 173 -5.33 4.13 14.03
N SER A 174 -4.90 3.01 14.56
CA SER A 174 -5.78 1.96 15.12
C SER A 174 -6.59 2.48 16.30
N THR A 175 -5.99 3.28 17.19
CA THR A 175 -6.68 3.93 18.30
C THR A 175 -7.78 4.87 17.80
N ARG A 176 -7.48 5.72 16.81
CA ARG A 176 -8.48 6.64 16.22
C ARG A 176 -9.66 5.89 15.59
N LEU A 177 -9.42 4.73 14.97
CA LEU A 177 -10.52 3.89 14.46
C LEU A 177 -11.39 3.37 15.60
N ASN A 178 -10.80 2.93 16.71
CA ASN A 178 -11.54 2.46 17.87
C ASN A 178 -12.32 3.61 18.56
N ASP A 179 -11.72 4.78 18.70
CA ASP A 179 -12.37 5.96 19.29
C ASP A 179 -13.60 6.40 18.49
N GLY A 180 -13.54 6.28 17.16
CA GLY A 180 -14.65 6.61 16.27
C GLY A 180 -15.79 5.57 16.22
N LEU A 181 -15.62 4.39 16.83
CA LEU A 181 -16.50 3.25 16.68
C LEU A 181 -17.90 3.52 17.23
N ILE A 182 -18.00 4.00 18.47
CA ILE A 182 -19.28 4.19 19.16
C ILE A 182 -20.18 5.16 18.39
N GLY A 183 -19.62 6.29 17.94
CA GLY A 183 -20.37 7.28 17.17
C GLY A 183 -20.97 6.71 15.88
N ARG A 184 -20.17 5.93 15.13
CA ARG A 184 -20.63 5.29 13.89
C ARG A 184 -21.68 4.21 14.13
N MET A 185 -21.49 3.40 15.18
CA MET A 185 -22.46 2.39 15.55
C MET A 185 -23.80 2.97 16.01
N GLN A 186 -23.79 4.15 16.61
CA GLN A 186 -25.04 4.84 17.01
C GLN A 186 -25.83 5.39 15.83
N GLN A 187 -25.14 5.78 14.75
CA GLN A 187 -25.74 6.33 13.54
C GLN A 187 -26.26 5.24 12.58
N GLU A 188 -25.73 4.02 12.67
CA GLU A 188 -26.12 2.91 11.81
C GLU A 188 -27.30 2.14 12.41
N THR A 189 -28.35 1.96 11.64
CA THR A 189 -29.58 1.27 12.05
C THR A 189 -29.59 -0.20 11.63
N ASP A 190 -28.90 -0.55 10.56
CA ASP A 190 -28.82 -1.94 10.09
C ASP A 190 -27.86 -2.76 10.95
N GLY A 191 -28.34 -3.92 11.44
CA GLY A 191 -27.58 -4.79 12.34
C GLY A 191 -26.35 -5.41 11.70
N SER A 192 -26.44 -5.78 10.41
CA SER A 192 -25.32 -6.39 9.68
C SER A 192 -24.21 -5.36 9.42
N ARG A 193 -24.61 -4.16 8.99
CA ARG A 193 -23.68 -3.05 8.79
C ARG A 193 -23.03 -2.61 10.11
N ARG A 194 -23.79 -2.58 11.20
CA ARG A 194 -23.27 -2.30 12.54
C ARG A 194 -22.22 -3.33 12.97
N ALA A 195 -22.46 -4.62 12.70
CA ALA A 195 -21.49 -5.69 12.96
C ALA A 195 -20.20 -5.52 12.11
N ALA A 196 -20.33 -5.12 10.85
CA ALA A 196 -19.20 -4.83 9.98
C ALA A 196 -18.39 -3.63 10.49
N ILE A 197 -19.05 -2.54 10.90
CA ILE A 197 -18.41 -1.36 11.53
C ILE A 197 -17.63 -1.78 12.78
N LEU A 198 -18.24 -2.59 13.65
CA LEU A 198 -17.60 -3.07 14.87
C LEU A 198 -16.35 -3.90 14.58
N GLY A 199 -16.36 -4.73 13.54
CA GLY A 199 -15.25 -5.62 13.17
C GLY A 199 -14.08 -4.90 12.48
N PHE A 200 -14.32 -3.77 11.82
CA PHE A 200 -13.33 -3.13 10.95
C PHE A 200 -12.00 -2.76 11.64
N PRO A 201 -11.97 -2.14 12.86
CA PRO A 201 -10.70 -1.83 13.50
C PRO A 201 -9.82 -3.07 13.78
N ALA A 202 -10.45 -4.20 14.09
CA ALA A 202 -9.72 -5.47 14.27
C ALA A 202 -9.15 -5.99 12.94
N GLN A 203 -9.91 -5.90 11.84
CA GLN A 203 -9.43 -6.23 10.49
C GLN A 203 -8.23 -5.36 10.09
N PHE A 204 -8.33 -4.05 10.33
CA PHE A 204 -7.23 -3.11 10.06
C PHE A 204 -5.98 -3.44 10.88
N SER A 205 -6.14 -3.75 12.16
CA SER A 205 -5.03 -4.06 13.05
C SER A 205 -4.21 -5.28 12.60
N LEU A 206 -4.81 -6.23 11.88
CA LEU A 206 -4.09 -7.38 11.30
C LEU A 206 -3.07 -6.99 10.24
N LEU A 207 -3.18 -5.81 9.64
CA LEU A 207 -2.19 -5.31 8.68
C LEU A 207 -0.90 -4.86 9.34
N GLY A 208 -0.94 -4.41 10.59
CA GLY A 208 0.21 -3.83 11.28
C GLY A 208 1.44 -4.72 11.22
N PRO A 209 1.41 -5.95 11.76
CA PRO A 209 2.55 -6.86 11.72
C PRO A 209 3.04 -7.18 10.30
N LEU A 210 2.13 -7.29 9.32
CA LEU A 210 2.47 -7.63 7.95
C LEU A 210 3.18 -6.47 7.23
N VAL A 211 2.71 -5.25 7.45
CA VAL A 211 3.33 -4.04 6.89
C VAL A 211 4.66 -3.77 7.60
N SER A 212 4.73 -3.92 8.93
CA SER A 212 5.97 -3.77 9.71
C SER A 212 7.06 -4.73 9.22
N ASP A 213 6.73 -6.01 9.04
CA ASP A 213 7.64 -7.03 8.51
C ASP A 213 8.11 -6.69 7.09
N LEU A 214 7.20 -6.30 6.20
CA LEU A 214 7.54 -5.86 4.85
C LEU A 214 8.49 -4.65 4.87
N LEU A 215 8.18 -3.62 5.65
CA LEU A 215 9.02 -2.43 5.79
C LEU A 215 10.42 -2.81 6.29
N HIS A 216 10.49 -3.71 7.27
CA HIS A 216 11.76 -4.21 7.76
C HIS A 216 12.56 -4.90 6.65
N GLN A 217 11.96 -5.80 5.89
CA GLN A 217 12.64 -6.54 4.83
C GLN A 217 13.06 -5.65 3.65
N VAL A 218 12.24 -4.68 3.25
CA VAL A 218 12.53 -3.79 2.11
C VAL A 218 13.53 -2.72 2.48
N PHE A 219 13.38 -2.08 3.63
CA PHE A 219 14.12 -0.87 4.01
C PHE A 219 15.24 -1.12 5.03
N SER A 220 15.56 -2.36 5.37
CA SER A 220 16.73 -2.66 6.19
C SER A 220 18.03 -2.35 5.44
N GLY A 221 18.95 -1.67 6.08
CA GLY A 221 20.29 -1.43 5.55
C GLY A 221 21.14 -2.70 5.49
N SER A 222 22.15 -2.69 4.68
CA SER A 222 23.24 -3.67 4.74
C SER A 222 24.55 -2.95 5.03
N ARG A 223 25.58 -3.70 5.40
CA ARG A 223 26.94 -3.12 5.62
C ARG A 223 27.52 -2.47 4.35
N PHE A 224 26.98 -2.79 3.18
CA PHE A 224 27.51 -2.38 1.88
C PHE A 224 26.63 -1.43 1.10
N ALA A 225 25.37 -1.21 1.53
CA ALA A 225 24.44 -0.32 0.84
C ALA A 225 23.58 0.45 1.83
N GLN A 226 23.42 1.75 1.58
CA GLN A 226 22.45 2.54 2.32
C GLN A 226 21.03 2.02 2.04
N PRO A 227 20.16 1.99 3.07
CA PRO A 227 18.79 1.57 2.86
C PRO A 227 18.03 2.57 1.99
N PRO A 228 17.04 2.13 1.20
CA PRO A 228 16.13 3.03 0.52
C PRO A 228 15.46 3.98 1.54
N TRP A 229 15.14 5.19 1.10
CA TRP A 229 14.65 6.25 2.00
C TRP A 229 13.12 6.28 2.05
N VAL A 230 12.52 5.58 3.02
CA VAL A 230 11.08 5.64 3.25
C VAL A 230 10.66 6.95 3.89
N ARG A 231 9.61 7.58 3.38
CA ARG A 231 9.08 8.88 3.82
C ARG A 231 7.70 8.81 4.45
N GLY A 232 6.96 7.77 4.20
CA GLY A 232 5.63 7.62 4.79
C GLY A 232 4.94 6.34 4.36
N VAL A 233 3.88 6.02 5.08
CA VAL A 233 3.01 4.87 4.80
C VAL A 233 1.57 5.38 4.79
N TYR A 234 0.85 5.06 3.72
CA TYR A 234 -0.50 5.54 3.47
C TYR A 234 -1.41 4.38 3.07
N PHE A 235 -2.64 4.42 3.54
CA PHE A 235 -3.67 3.46 3.21
C PHE A 235 -4.62 4.09 2.21
N THR A 236 -4.83 3.43 1.09
CA THR A 236 -5.61 3.97 -0.01
C THR A 236 -6.65 2.96 -0.49
N SER A 237 -7.73 3.49 -1.02
CA SER A 237 -8.80 2.73 -1.63
C SER A 237 -9.20 3.39 -2.94
N GLY A 238 -9.58 2.57 -3.90
CA GLY A 238 -10.21 3.00 -5.14
C GLY A 238 -11.42 2.13 -5.39
N THR A 239 -12.17 2.36 -6.46
CA THR A 239 -13.25 1.47 -6.86
C THR A 239 -12.66 0.12 -7.26
N GLN A 240 -12.97 -0.93 -6.54
CA GLN A 240 -12.49 -2.29 -6.77
C GLN A 240 -13.64 -3.22 -7.12
N GLU A 241 -13.37 -4.17 -8.01
CA GLU A 241 -14.17 -5.38 -8.18
C GLU A 241 -13.54 -6.47 -7.31
N GLY A 242 -14.29 -6.98 -6.33
CA GLY A 242 -13.80 -8.05 -5.45
C GLY A 242 -14.65 -8.25 -4.21
N SER A 243 -14.54 -9.40 -3.59
CA SER A 243 -15.20 -9.70 -2.33
C SER A 243 -14.37 -9.21 -1.15
N PRO A 244 -15.00 -8.63 -0.12
CA PRO A 244 -14.32 -8.23 1.11
C PRO A 244 -13.58 -9.39 1.76
N ILE A 245 -12.40 -9.11 2.32
CA ILE A 245 -11.56 -10.09 3.02
C ILE A 245 -11.87 -10.00 4.51
N ASP A 246 -12.52 -11.04 5.05
CA ASP A 246 -12.76 -11.18 6.49
C ASP A 246 -11.79 -12.21 7.10
N ARG A 247 -10.73 -11.70 7.72
CA ARG A 247 -9.72 -12.53 8.39
C ARG A 247 -10.05 -12.83 9.84
N VAL A 248 -10.77 -11.94 10.51
CA VAL A 248 -11.14 -12.12 11.92
C VAL A 248 -12.10 -13.30 12.06
N MET A 249 -13.17 -13.32 11.27
CA MET A 249 -14.12 -14.44 11.27
C MET A 249 -13.48 -15.75 10.78
N GLY A 250 -12.63 -15.68 9.76
CA GLY A 250 -11.89 -16.85 9.29
C GLY A 250 -10.94 -17.44 10.35
N ASN A 251 -10.32 -16.63 11.18
CA ASN A 251 -9.47 -17.08 12.27
C ASN A 251 -10.29 -17.66 13.43
N LEU A 252 -11.40 -17.01 13.80
CA LEU A 252 -12.33 -17.51 14.82
C LEU A 252 -12.92 -18.87 14.39
N ALA A 253 -13.43 -18.98 13.17
CA ALA A 253 -13.97 -20.22 12.63
C ALA A 253 -12.95 -21.38 12.73
N ARG A 254 -11.70 -21.14 12.40
CA ARG A 254 -10.62 -22.14 12.55
C ARG A 254 -10.31 -22.46 13.99
N GLY A 255 -10.26 -21.45 14.87
CA GLY A 255 -10.01 -21.64 16.30
C GLY A 255 -11.07 -22.45 17.02
N PHE A 256 -12.32 -22.35 16.58
CA PHE A 256 -13.47 -23.10 17.13
C PHE A 256 -13.82 -24.36 16.33
N GLY A 257 -13.03 -24.73 15.30
CA GLY A 257 -13.29 -25.92 14.48
C GLY A 257 -14.58 -25.83 13.64
N LEU A 258 -15.09 -24.62 13.36
CA LEU A 258 -16.29 -24.42 12.55
C LEU A 258 -15.95 -24.60 11.07
N GLU A 259 -16.67 -25.47 10.40
CA GLU A 259 -16.52 -25.66 8.95
C GLU A 259 -17.03 -24.42 8.18
N ARG A 260 -16.41 -24.17 7.01
CA ARG A 260 -16.74 -23.05 6.11
C ARG A 260 -18.22 -22.96 5.73
N ALA A 261 -18.95 -24.07 5.82
CA ALA A 261 -20.38 -24.18 5.50
C ALA A 261 -21.32 -23.44 6.47
N MET A 262 -20.83 -23.00 7.64
CA MET A 262 -21.62 -22.24 8.64
C MET A 262 -21.44 -20.73 8.55
N LEU A 263 -20.60 -20.23 7.65
CA LEU A 263 -20.50 -18.79 7.41
C LEU A 263 -21.63 -18.36 6.48
N PRO A 264 -22.36 -17.27 6.79
CA PRO A 264 -23.39 -16.76 5.89
C PRO A 264 -22.79 -16.48 4.50
N PRO A 265 -23.56 -16.73 3.42
CA PRO A 265 -23.08 -16.43 2.08
C PRO A 265 -22.74 -14.93 2.00
N GLN A 266 -21.54 -14.63 1.57
CA GLN A 266 -21.14 -13.27 1.28
C GLN A 266 -21.97 -12.78 0.09
N GLN A 267 -22.89 -11.84 0.33
CA GLN A 267 -23.65 -11.14 -0.70
C GLN A 267 -22.84 -10.01 -1.31
#